data_e3a990dc479c13a4bc61e7a0e4aae783
#
_entry.id   e3a990dc479c13a4bc61e7a0e4aae783
#
_cell.length_a   1.000
_cell.length_b   1.000
_cell.length_c   1.000
_cell.angle_alpha   90.00
_cell.angle_beta   90.00
_cell.angle_gamma   90.00
#
_symmetry.space_group_name_H-M   'P 1'
#
loop_
_entity.id
_entity.type
_entity.pdbx_description
1 polymer ?
#
loop_
_entity_poly.entity_id
_entity_poly.type
_entity_poly.pdbx_seq_one_letter_code
_entity_poly.pdbx_strand_id
1 'polypeptide(L)'
;MKFKKLIVCAMAAVLALGSQTATAQSLSPSTKWHWDKGTIVVDTPARPAGQQHVLGLTAPKIQTVRVAFVGLGMRGPGAVNRFCHIPGVEIVALCDYVAARAEGCQKYLKEQGLAPADIYSGEKGYEELCKRPDIDLVYVATDWDHHFPVAKCALENGKHTAIEVPSAMNLEQCWELINLSEKTRKHCMILENCCYDYYELRALQMAQAGVFGEVLRAEGAYIHNLDDFWGYYWSNPSNDPDKLGWRMKYNMENRGDVYATHGLGPVAQCLNIHRGDRFTTLVAMDTKSVHGKEYVEKKTGKPCNNYRNGDHTTTLMRTADGKVVEIQHNVMNPQPYNRLFKLTGTKGYATKYPSEAIALDKSQLSASGVQPQVDNLSSHGFLPQAEYNALMKKYESPIIKKYGEIGRQMGHGGMDYMMDARMVYCLQNGLPLDMDVYDLAEWCCLAELGSLSMDNNCAAVSFPDFTRGHWNDVKGYKHAYAPAADEAAAEAKAKAYTQGQKDAVAAAKLWDLYDAVAKAQNDKARAKAKKAYDKARAKVKAQMAKL
;
A
#
# COMPACT_ATOMS: atom_id res chain seq x y z
N MET A 1 43.82 -26.20 -48.17
CA MET A 1 43.15 -26.80 -47.00
C MET A 1 43.51 -26.14 -45.63
N LYS A 2 44.26 -25.04 -45.58
CA LYS A 2 44.65 -24.38 -44.31
C LYS A 2 43.85 -23.10 -43.99
N PHE A 3 43.12 -22.53 -44.94
CA PHE A 3 42.32 -21.31 -44.71
C PHE A 3 40.92 -21.51 -44.13
N LYS A 4 40.31 -22.69 -44.32
CA LYS A 4 38.97 -22.99 -43.75
C LYS A 4 38.97 -23.32 -42.24
N LYS A 5 40.11 -23.74 -41.66
CA LYS A 5 40.22 -24.02 -40.23
C LYS A 5 40.41 -22.75 -39.36
N LEU A 6 40.94 -21.66 -39.96
CA LEU A 6 41.11 -20.41 -39.19
C LEU A 6 39.81 -19.62 -38.99
N ILE A 7 38.87 -19.71 -39.95
CA ILE A 7 37.60 -19.01 -39.87
C ILE A 7 36.64 -19.69 -38.85
N VAL A 8 36.70 -21.00 -38.71
CA VAL A 8 35.87 -21.72 -37.72
C VAL A 8 36.36 -21.47 -36.29
N CYS A 9 37.66 -21.33 -36.05
CA CYS A 9 38.18 -20.97 -34.73
C CYS A 9 37.93 -19.48 -34.38
N ALA A 10 37.90 -18.57 -35.34
CA ALA A 10 37.57 -17.16 -35.11
C ALA A 10 36.07 -16.96 -34.80
N MET A 11 35.17 -17.73 -35.45
CA MET A 11 33.73 -17.67 -35.12
C MET A 11 33.40 -18.33 -33.77
N ALA A 12 34.11 -19.37 -33.36
CA ALA A 12 33.94 -19.98 -32.04
C ALA A 12 34.46 -19.08 -30.90
N ALA A 13 35.51 -18.29 -31.15
CA ALA A 13 36.06 -17.33 -30.18
C ALA A 13 35.18 -16.07 -30.04
N VAL A 14 34.50 -15.64 -31.11
CA VAL A 14 33.57 -14.50 -31.07
C VAL A 14 32.23 -14.91 -30.38
N LEU A 15 31.82 -16.16 -30.49
CA LEU A 15 30.64 -16.68 -29.76
C LEU A 15 30.93 -16.96 -28.29
N ALA A 16 32.18 -17.10 -27.85
CA ALA A 16 32.56 -17.28 -26.46
C ALA A 16 32.85 -15.97 -25.71
N LEU A 17 32.98 -14.83 -26.42
CA LEU A 17 33.17 -13.50 -25.82
C LEU A 17 31.89 -12.67 -25.76
N GLY A 18 30.77 -13.21 -26.22
CA GLY A 18 29.43 -12.55 -26.23
C GLY A 18 28.52 -12.91 -25.09
N SER A 19 28.90 -13.75 -24.13
CA SER A 19 28.11 -14.09 -22.97
C SER A 19 28.78 -13.65 -21.66
N GLN A 20 29.21 -12.40 -21.56
CA GLN A 20 29.14 -11.74 -20.29
C GLN A 20 27.67 -11.32 -20.15
N THR A 21 26.88 -12.23 -19.62
CA THR A 21 25.62 -11.93 -19.00
C THR A 21 25.88 -10.75 -18.06
N ALA A 22 25.39 -9.57 -18.44
CA ALA A 22 25.15 -8.54 -17.44
C ALA A 22 24.30 -9.23 -16.38
N THR A 23 24.90 -9.62 -15.28
CA THR A 23 24.22 -10.19 -14.14
C THR A 23 23.16 -9.19 -13.76
N ALA A 24 21.90 -9.56 -13.92
CA ALA A 24 20.76 -8.78 -13.49
C ALA A 24 20.92 -8.52 -11.98
N GLN A 25 21.44 -7.35 -11.64
CA GLN A 25 21.64 -6.89 -10.26
C GLN A 25 20.32 -6.52 -9.56
N SER A 26 19.19 -6.69 -10.27
CA SER A 26 17.85 -6.32 -9.82
C SER A 26 17.08 -7.43 -9.12
N LEU A 27 17.52 -8.68 -9.23
CA LEU A 27 16.84 -9.81 -8.59
C LEU A 27 17.39 -10.05 -7.18
N SER A 28 16.50 -10.32 -6.24
CA SER A 28 16.93 -10.80 -4.92
C SER A 28 17.76 -12.07 -5.08
N PRO A 29 18.84 -12.24 -4.29
CA PRO A 29 19.73 -13.41 -4.42
C PRO A 29 19.03 -14.75 -4.23
N SER A 30 17.87 -14.76 -3.55
CA SER A 30 17.06 -15.96 -3.29
C SER A 30 16.06 -16.26 -4.39
N THR A 31 15.77 -15.33 -5.31
CA THR A 31 14.81 -15.52 -6.40
C THR A 31 15.37 -16.50 -7.42
N LYS A 32 14.71 -17.67 -7.53
CA LYS A 32 15.04 -18.69 -8.51
C LYS A 32 14.18 -18.52 -9.75
N TRP A 33 14.79 -18.63 -10.91
CA TRP A 33 14.11 -18.59 -12.20
C TRP A 33 14.86 -19.41 -13.26
N HIS A 34 14.17 -19.78 -14.30
CA HIS A 34 14.74 -20.53 -15.44
C HIS A 34 13.97 -20.19 -16.74
N TRP A 35 14.57 -20.54 -17.89
CA TRP A 35 13.89 -20.41 -19.16
C TRP A 35 13.04 -21.65 -19.47
N ASP A 36 11.77 -21.44 -19.84
CA ASP A 36 10.90 -22.47 -20.45
C ASP A 36 10.23 -21.90 -21.70
N LYS A 37 10.53 -22.47 -22.88
CA LYS A 37 9.91 -22.13 -24.18
C LYS A 37 9.84 -20.62 -24.49
N GLY A 38 10.88 -19.87 -24.15
CA GLY A 38 10.96 -18.43 -24.40
C GLY A 38 10.30 -17.56 -23.33
N THR A 39 9.84 -18.15 -22.24
CA THR A 39 9.33 -17.46 -21.05
C THR A 39 10.33 -17.62 -19.90
N ILE A 40 10.55 -16.58 -19.15
CA ILE A 40 11.28 -16.63 -17.89
C ILE A 40 10.29 -17.08 -16.80
N VAL A 41 10.50 -18.27 -16.26
CA VAL A 41 9.66 -18.83 -15.20
C VAL A 41 10.28 -18.50 -13.86
N VAL A 42 9.57 -17.75 -13.04
CA VAL A 42 9.95 -17.43 -11.66
C VAL A 42 9.31 -18.47 -10.74
N ASP A 43 10.15 -19.12 -9.92
CA ASP A 43 9.72 -20.21 -9.07
C ASP A 43 8.80 -19.73 -7.94
N THR A 44 7.74 -20.49 -7.67
CA THR A 44 6.91 -20.31 -6.47
C THR A 44 7.49 -21.19 -5.36
N PRO A 45 8.07 -20.63 -4.27
CA PRO A 45 8.60 -21.43 -3.18
C PRO A 45 7.48 -22.19 -2.45
N ALA A 46 7.78 -23.41 -2.03
CA ALA A 46 6.84 -24.23 -1.27
C ALA A 46 6.46 -23.54 0.05
N ARG A 47 5.20 -23.74 0.50
CA ARG A 47 4.76 -23.26 1.82
C ARG A 47 5.57 -24.00 2.91
N PRO A 48 6.10 -23.29 3.90
CA PRO A 48 6.76 -23.93 5.04
C PRO A 48 5.82 -24.90 5.77
N ALA A 49 6.37 -26.00 6.27
CA ALA A 49 5.59 -27.04 6.93
C ALA A 49 4.79 -26.47 8.13
N GLY A 50 3.55 -26.89 8.26
CA GLY A 50 2.64 -26.47 9.34
C GLY A 50 1.99 -25.11 9.16
N GLN A 51 2.31 -24.38 8.09
CA GLN A 51 1.64 -23.11 7.78
C GLN A 51 0.41 -23.30 6.89
N GLN A 52 -0.53 -22.39 7.00
CA GLN A 52 -1.77 -22.35 6.21
C GLN A 52 -1.92 -20.95 5.59
N HIS A 53 -2.54 -20.88 4.40
CA HIS A 53 -2.81 -19.59 3.77
C HIS A 53 -3.67 -18.67 4.66
N VAL A 54 -3.57 -17.37 4.38
CA VAL A 54 -4.26 -16.31 5.11
C VAL A 54 -5.30 -15.58 4.26
N LEU A 55 -5.68 -16.12 3.10
CA LEU A 55 -6.81 -15.60 2.32
C LEU A 55 -8.08 -15.65 3.15
N GLY A 56 -8.74 -14.49 3.27
CA GLY A 56 -9.92 -14.37 4.10
C GLY A 56 -9.66 -14.58 5.60
N LEU A 57 -8.42 -14.37 6.07
CA LEU A 57 -8.06 -14.48 7.48
C LEU A 57 -8.98 -13.61 8.33
N THR A 58 -9.57 -14.22 9.35
CA THR A 58 -10.23 -13.53 10.44
C THR A 58 -9.36 -13.62 11.69
N ALA A 59 -9.30 -12.53 12.46
CA ALA A 59 -8.65 -12.50 13.76
C ALA A 59 -9.71 -12.40 14.87
N PRO A 60 -9.40 -12.75 16.12
CA PRO A 60 -10.28 -12.43 17.24
C PRO A 60 -10.62 -10.95 17.27
N LYS A 61 -11.88 -10.60 17.62
CA LYS A 61 -12.32 -9.20 17.75
C LYS A 61 -11.44 -8.45 18.73
N ILE A 62 -10.95 -7.29 18.32
CA ILE A 62 -10.16 -6.38 19.16
C ILE A 62 -11.02 -5.16 19.45
N GLN A 63 -11.72 -5.16 20.55
CA GLN A 63 -12.67 -4.08 20.89
C GLN A 63 -12.01 -2.70 20.90
N THR A 64 -10.81 -2.59 21.47
CA THR A 64 -9.97 -1.39 21.44
C THR A 64 -8.67 -1.72 20.74
N VAL A 65 -8.43 -1.13 19.57
CA VAL A 65 -7.22 -1.38 18.79
C VAL A 65 -6.09 -0.48 19.31
N ARG A 66 -5.09 -1.11 19.95
CA ARG A 66 -3.91 -0.41 20.48
C ARG A 66 -2.85 -0.32 19.39
N VAL A 67 -2.62 0.89 18.92
CA VAL A 67 -1.79 1.16 17.74
C VAL A 67 -0.46 1.78 18.14
N ALA A 68 0.61 1.30 17.52
CA ALA A 68 1.92 1.94 17.52
C ALA A 68 2.28 2.41 16.11
N PHE A 69 2.84 3.61 15.99
CA PHE A 69 3.30 4.18 14.72
C PHE A 69 4.81 4.16 14.65
N VAL A 70 5.36 3.71 13.52
CA VAL A 70 6.79 3.71 13.24
C VAL A 70 7.03 4.45 11.93
N GLY A 71 7.85 5.51 11.99
CA GLY A 71 8.08 6.44 10.88
C GLY A 71 7.12 7.63 10.93
N LEU A 72 7.63 8.77 11.41
CA LEU A 72 6.85 10.00 11.64
C LEU A 72 7.45 11.19 10.88
N GLY A 73 7.96 10.87 9.67
CA GLY A 73 8.46 11.87 8.73
C GLY A 73 7.34 12.56 7.96
N MET A 74 7.03 12.07 6.77
CA MET A 74 6.07 12.67 5.85
C MET A 74 4.63 12.18 6.08
N ARG A 75 4.40 10.87 5.93
CA ARG A 75 3.05 10.25 5.98
C ARG A 75 2.55 10.01 7.40
N GLY A 76 3.48 9.60 8.29
CA GLY A 76 3.17 9.19 9.66
C GLY A 76 2.40 10.21 10.49
N PRO A 77 2.77 11.51 10.54
CA PRO A 77 2.03 12.51 11.30
C PRO A 77 0.56 12.63 10.87
N GLY A 78 0.30 12.57 9.56
CA GLY A 78 -1.06 12.54 9.03
C GLY A 78 -1.84 11.31 9.47
N ALA A 79 -1.20 10.14 9.50
CA ALA A 79 -1.81 8.90 9.99
C ALA A 79 -2.14 8.98 11.49
N VAL A 80 -1.22 9.46 12.33
CA VAL A 80 -1.47 9.69 13.76
C VAL A 80 -2.69 10.59 13.96
N ASN A 81 -2.76 11.71 13.21
CA ASN A 81 -3.90 12.62 13.28
C ASN A 81 -5.21 11.92 12.91
N ARG A 82 -5.26 11.17 11.80
CA ARG A 82 -6.46 10.45 11.37
C ARG A 82 -6.93 9.45 12.43
N PHE A 83 -6.01 8.68 13.01
CA PHE A 83 -6.32 7.69 14.04
C PHE A 83 -6.87 8.30 15.33
N CYS A 84 -6.51 9.55 15.67
CA CYS A 84 -7.12 10.28 16.77
C CYS A 84 -8.64 10.51 16.60
N HIS A 85 -9.14 10.38 15.38
CA HIS A 85 -10.57 10.55 15.04
C HIS A 85 -11.32 9.21 14.82
N ILE A 86 -10.65 8.07 14.95
CA ILE A 86 -11.27 6.75 14.78
C ILE A 86 -11.67 6.21 16.15
N PRO A 87 -12.97 5.96 16.41
CA PRO A 87 -13.45 5.45 17.69
C PRO A 87 -12.88 4.07 18.03
N GLY A 88 -12.59 3.85 19.33
CA GLY A 88 -12.07 2.57 19.82
C GLY A 88 -10.60 2.33 19.47
N VAL A 89 -9.86 3.40 19.19
CA VAL A 89 -8.40 3.35 19.01
C VAL A 89 -7.70 3.92 20.25
N GLU A 90 -6.60 3.29 20.64
CA GLU A 90 -5.64 3.82 21.60
C GLU A 90 -4.25 3.90 20.94
N ILE A 91 -3.70 5.10 20.79
CA ILE A 91 -2.34 5.30 20.29
C ILE A 91 -1.39 5.15 21.47
N VAL A 92 -0.70 4.01 21.55
CA VAL A 92 0.11 3.64 22.72
C VAL A 92 1.59 3.92 22.57
N ALA A 93 2.09 4.03 21.34
CA ALA A 93 3.51 4.31 21.08
C ALA A 93 3.71 5.06 19.75
N LEU A 94 4.71 5.93 19.75
CA LEU A 94 5.18 6.71 18.61
C LEU A 94 6.68 6.51 18.47
N CYS A 95 7.14 6.10 17.29
CA CYS A 95 8.54 5.82 17.02
C CYS A 95 9.02 6.49 15.74
N ASP A 96 10.14 7.19 15.82
CA ASP A 96 10.88 7.69 14.65
C ASP A 96 12.39 7.66 14.94
N TYR A 97 13.19 7.56 13.89
CA TYR A 97 14.63 7.68 14.02
C TYR A 97 15.03 9.00 14.74
N VAL A 98 14.31 10.09 14.45
CA VAL A 98 14.46 11.40 15.05
C VAL A 98 13.42 11.60 16.15
N ALA A 99 13.83 11.60 17.41
CA ALA A 99 12.94 11.72 18.58
C ALA A 99 11.96 12.91 18.49
N ALA A 100 12.41 14.06 18.01
CA ALA A 100 11.59 15.27 17.88
C ALA A 100 10.36 15.09 16.96
N ARG A 101 10.42 14.19 15.98
CA ARG A 101 9.27 13.87 15.11
C ARG A 101 8.20 13.11 15.87
N ALA A 102 8.60 12.13 16.69
CA ALA A 102 7.68 11.38 17.54
C ALA A 102 7.06 12.28 18.62
N GLU A 103 7.87 13.11 19.27
CA GLU A 103 7.42 14.11 20.24
C GLU A 103 6.44 15.11 19.60
N GLY A 104 6.72 15.57 18.38
CA GLY A 104 5.87 16.49 17.62
C GLY A 104 4.47 15.93 17.33
N CYS A 105 4.31 14.63 17.21
CA CYS A 105 3.02 13.99 16.99
C CYS A 105 2.13 13.95 18.25
N GLN A 106 2.68 14.13 19.45
CA GLN A 106 1.90 14.21 20.69
C GLN A 106 0.85 15.33 20.67
N LYS A 107 1.08 16.37 19.86
CA LYS A 107 0.12 17.48 19.70
C LYS A 107 -1.27 17.00 19.27
N TYR A 108 -1.35 16.04 18.34
CA TYR A 108 -2.63 15.52 17.84
C TYR A 108 -3.41 14.79 18.95
N LEU A 109 -2.71 14.00 19.78
CA LEU A 109 -3.33 13.33 20.91
C LEU A 109 -3.83 14.36 21.94
N LYS A 110 -3.01 15.37 22.23
CA LYS A 110 -3.35 16.45 23.17
C LYS A 110 -4.56 17.24 22.71
N GLU A 111 -4.60 17.66 21.46
CA GLU A 111 -5.72 18.39 20.85
C GLU A 111 -7.03 17.63 20.92
N GLN A 112 -6.97 16.30 20.81
CA GLN A 112 -8.15 15.43 20.92
C GLN A 112 -8.45 14.96 22.34
N GLY A 113 -7.65 15.36 23.34
CA GLY A 113 -7.81 14.94 24.73
C GLY A 113 -7.52 13.47 24.99
N LEU A 114 -6.78 12.80 24.09
CA LEU A 114 -6.35 11.41 24.22
C LEU A 114 -5.11 11.31 25.14
N ALA A 115 -4.81 10.10 25.62
CA ALA A 115 -3.65 9.90 26.48
C ALA A 115 -2.32 10.09 25.72
N PRO A 116 -1.27 10.63 26.36
CA PRO A 116 0.07 10.66 25.77
C PRO A 116 0.58 9.26 25.44
N ALA A 117 1.16 9.10 24.23
CA ALA A 117 1.82 7.86 23.81
C ALA A 117 3.26 7.79 24.32
N ASP A 118 3.81 6.57 24.43
CA ASP A 118 5.23 6.38 24.71
C ASP A 118 6.08 6.71 23.49
N ILE A 119 7.23 7.36 23.70
CA ILE A 119 8.13 7.75 22.63
C ILE A 119 9.28 6.74 22.54
N TYR A 120 9.54 6.28 21.33
CA TYR A 120 10.69 5.49 20.95
C TYR A 120 11.49 6.21 19.87
N SER A 121 12.80 6.08 19.89
CA SER A 121 13.65 6.76 18.90
C SER A 121 14.96 6.02 18.62
N GLY A 122 15.66 6.49 17.58
CA GLY A 122 16.90 5.89 17.10
C GLY A 122 16.67 4.72 16.15
N GLU A 123 17.76 4.23 15.61
CA GLU A 123 17.78 3.22 14.55
C GLU A 123 17.01 1.93 14.90
N LYS A 124 17.05 1.52 16.18
CA LYS A 124 16.42 0.28 16.69
C LYS A 124 15.26 0.50 17.64
N GLY A 125 14.74 1.73 17.71
CA GLY A 125 13.62 2.06 18.58
C GLY A 125 12.38 1.19 18.35
N TYR A 126 12.14 0.79 17.10
CA TYR A 126 11.03 -0.08 16.73
C TYR A 126 11.17 -1.51 17.27
N GLU A 127 12.40 -2.03 17.48
CA GLU A 127 12.62 -3.38 18.02
C GLU A 127 12.09 -3.49 19.46
N GLU A 128 12.34 -2.48 20.27
CA GLU A 128 11.81 -2.42 21.66
C GLU A 128 10.29 -2.19 21.67
N LEU A 129 9.78 -1.35 20.77
CA LEU A 129 8.36 -1.11 20.60
C LEU A 129 7.62 -2.42 20.28
N CYS A 130 8.10 -3.20 19.33
CA CYS A 130 7.46 -4.45 18.89
C CYS A 130 7.36 -5.51 20.00
N LYS A 131 8.26 -5.50 20.99
CA LYS A 131 8.24 -6.44 22.14
C LYS A 131 7.10 -6.18 23.13
N ARG A 132 6.46 -5.01 23.08
CA ARG A 132 5.39 -4.64 24.03
C ARG A 132 4.16 -5.53 23.86
N PRO A 133 3.61 -6.09 24.94
CA PRO A 133 2.41 -6.92 24.89
C PRO A 133 1.11 -6.10 24.70
N ASP A 134 1.14 -4.79 24.98
CA ASP A 134 0.02 -3.87 24.88
C ASP A 134 -0.08 -3.17 23.51
N ILE A 135 0.44 -3.78 22.44
CA ILE A 135 0.29 -3.33 21.07
C ILE A 135 -0.40 -4.42 20.26
N ASP A 136 -1.46 -4.05 19.56
CA ASP A 136 -2.21 -4.94 18.67
C ASP A 136 -1.79 -4.73 17.21
N LEU A 137 -1.59 -3.48 16.80
CA LEU A 137 -1.28 -3.06 15.43
C LEU A 137 -0.03 -2.17 15.39
N VAL A 138 0.91 -2.49 14.51
CA VAL A 138 2.01 -1.61 14.14
C VAL A 138 1.73 -1.00 12.76
N TYR A 139 1.63 0.33 12.72
CA TYR A 139 1.47 1.11 11.49
C TYR A 139 2.85 1.60 11.03
N VAL A 140 3.30 1.16 9.87
CA VAL A 140 4.64 1.39 9.33
C VAL A 140 4.59 2.44 8.24
N ALA A 141 5.20 3.60 8.46
CA ALA A 141 5.28 4.72 7.52
C ALA A 141 6.71 5.31 7.45
N THR A 142 7.70 4.45 7.49
CA THR A 142 9.13 4.76 7.37
C THR A 142 9.51 5.15 5.94
N ASP A 143 10.79 5.24 5.63
CA ASP A 143 11.26 5.15 4.25
C ASP A 143 11.13 3.71 3.71
N TRP A 144 11.32 3.54 2.41
CA TRP A 144 11.11 2.25 1.75
C TRP A 144 12.08 1.16 2.23
N ASP A 145 13.32 1.52 2.57
CA ASP A 145 14.33 0.55 3.05
C ASP A 145 13.95 -0.04 4.42
N HIS A 146 13.15 0.69 5.22
CA HIS A 146 12.76 0.28 6.57
C HIS A 146 11.33 -0.27 6.66
N HIS A 147 10.52 -0.25 5.58
CA HIS A 147 9.19 -0.88 5.58
C HIS A 147 9.25 -2.34 5.99
N PHE A 148 10.05 -3.13 5.28
CA PHE A 148 10.16 -4.56 5.53
C PHE A 148 10.79 -4.91 6.90
N PRO A 149 11.93 -4.36 7.34
CA PRO A 149 12.51 -4.70 8.64
C PRO A 149 11.55 -4.45 9.81
N VAL A 150 10.84 -3.32 9.80
CA VAL A 150 9.86 -2.98 10.84
C VAL A 150 8.66 -3.93 10.80
N ALA A 151 8.10 -4.19 9.62
CA ALA A 151 6.98 -5.10 9.46
C ALA A 151 7.33 -6.53 9.88
N LYS A 152 8.52 -7.02 9.50
CA LYS A 152 9.05 -8.31 9.93
C LYS A 152 9.11 -8.38 11.46
N CYS A 153 9.74 -7.40 12.09
CA CYS A 153 9.85 -7.35 13.55
C CYS A 153 8.47 -7.36 14.23
N ALA A 154 7.50 -6.61 13.71
CA ALA A 154 6.15 -6.59 14.24
C ALA A 154 5.45 -7.96 14.13
N LEU A 155 5.49 -8.59 12.95
CA LEU A 155 4.90 -9.92 12.73
C LEU A 155 5.56 -11.00 13.61
N GLU A 156 6.89 -11.01 13.71
CA GLU A 156 7.64 -11.96 14.57
C GLU A 156 7.25 -11.83 16.05
N ASN A 157 6.87 -10.61 16.49
CA ASN A 157 6.37 -10.35 17.84
C ASN A 157 4.84 -10.48 17.96
N GLY A 158 4.18 -11.09 16.96
CA GLY A 158 2.75 -11.41 17.00
C GLY A 158 1.83 -10.20 16.88
N LYS A 159 2.25 -9.11 16.22
CA LYS A 159 1.44 -7.92 15.97
C LYS A 159 0.79 -8.00 14.60
N HIS A 160 -0.42 -7.44 14.46
CA HIS A 160 -0.95 -7.07 13.17
C HIS A 160 -0.11 -5.93 12.59
N THR A 161 0.04 -5.87 11.28
CA THR A 161 0.93 -4.89 10.64
C THR A 161 0.23 -4.27 9.44
N ALA A 162 0.34 -2.95 9.34
CA ALA A 162 -0.11 -2.18 8.18
C ALA A 162 1.06 -1.33 7.67
N ILE A 163 1.35 -1.40 6.38
CA ILE A 163 2.60 -0.89 5.82
C ILE A 163 2.31 0.05 4.65
N GLU A 164 2.86 1.27 4.68
CA GLU A 164 2.79 2.22 3.58
C GLU A 164 3.41 1.65 2.29
N VAL A 165 3.02 2.22 1.18
CA VAL A 165 3.39 1.76 -0.17
C VAL A 165 4.74 2.31 -0.63
N PRO A 166 5.52 1.50 -1.36
CA PRO A 166 5.42 0.05 -1.53
C PRO A 166 5.87 -0.67 -0.26
N SER A 167 5.12 -1.70 0.13
CA SER A 167 5.36 -2.39 1.41
C SER A 167 6.53 -3.36 1.39
N ALA A 168 6.96 -3.78 0.21
CA ALA A 168 8.11 -4.63 -0.04
C ALA A 168 8.82 -4.14 -1.31
N MET A 169 10.14 -4.32 -1.36
CA MET A 169 10.99 -3.80 -2.43
C MET A 169 11.45 -4.88 -3.41
N ASN A 170 11.25 -6.15 -3.07
CA ASN A 170 11.65 -7.28 -3.89
C ASN A 170 10.87 -8.56 -3.51
N LEU A 171 11.01 -9.61 -4.33
CA LEU A 171 10.31 -10.88 -4.16
C LEU A 171 10.67 -11.61 -2.86
N GLU A 172 11.91 -11.51 -2.41
CA GLU A 172 12.34 -12.13 -1.15
C GLU A 172 11.56 -11.57 0.05
N GLN A 173 11.46 -10.23 0.12
CA GLN A 173 10.68 -9.55 1.15
C GLN A 173 9.19 -9.90 1.05
N CYS A 174 8.63 -9.98 -0.17
CA CYS A 174 7.26 -10.42 -0.38
C CYS A 174 7.01 -11.82 0.20
N TRP A 175 7.87 -12.78 -0.13
CA TRP A 175 7.75 -14.15 0.38
C TRP A 175 7.94 -14.25 1.89
N GLU A 176 8.85 -13.47 2.45
CA GLU A 176 9.08 -13.48 3.90
C GLU A 176 7.88 -12.92 4.66
N LEU A 177 7.27 -11.81 4.19
CA LEU A 177 6.05 -11.26 4.77
C LEU A 177 4.88 -12.25 4.68
N ILE A 178 4.73 -12.94 3.54
CA ILE A 178 3.71 -14.00 3.37
C ILE A 178 3.94 -15.10 4.41
N ASN A 179 5.15 -15.64 4.48
CA ASN A 179 5.48 -16.73 5.39
C ASN A 179 5.28 -16.33 6.87
N LEU A 180 5.61 -15.09 7.24
CA LEU A 180 5.39 -14.56 8.58
C LEU A 180 3.90 -14.40 8.90
N SER A 181 3.11 -13.85 7.99
CA SER A 181 1.67 -13.73 8.16
C SER A 181 0.99 -15.11 8.28
N GLU A 182 1.36 -16.06 7.41
CA GLU A 182 0.89 -17.45 7.46
C GLU A 182 1.28 -18.15 8.78
N LYS A 183 2.53 -17.95 9.26
CA LYS A 183 3.06 -18.52 10.50
C LYS A 183 2.37 -17.95 11.75
N THR A 184 2.25 -16.64 11.82
CA THR A 184 1.78 -15.95 13.03
C THR A 184 0.28 -15.79 13.08
N ARG A 185 -0.42 -16.02 11.96
CA ARG A 185 -1.86 -15.77 11.79
C ARG A 185 -2.22 -14.32 12.11
N LYS A 186 -1.34 -13.37 11.74
CA LYS A 186 -1.54 -11.94 11.89
C LYS A 186 -1.77 -11.29 10.53
N HIS A 187 -2.65 -10.31 10.50
CA HIS A 187 -2.83 -9.50 9.31
C HIS A 187 -1.54 -8.74 8.96
N CYS A 188 -1.21 -8.74 7.68
CA CYS A 188 -0.17 -7.91 7.08
C CYS A 188 -0.81 -7.19 5.89
N MET A 189 -1.16 -5.93 6.07
CA MET A 189 -1.93 -5.13 5.12
C MET A 189 -1.03 -4.12 4.42
N ILE A 190 -1.15 -4.03 3.11
CA ILE A 190 -0.62 -2.89 2.35
C ILE A 190 -1.57 -1.70 2.48
N LEU A 191 -1.03 -0.50 2.71
CA LEU A 191 -1.82 0.72 2.83
C LEU A 191 -2.00 1.41 1.47
N GLU A 192 -2.62 0.69 0.53
CA GLU A 192 -2.94 1.22 -0.79
C GLU A 192 -4.22 2.06 -0.75
N ASN A 193 -4.06 3.33 -0.45
CA ASN A 193 -5.16 4.28 -0.24
C ASN A 193 -6.01 4.51 -1.48
N CYS A 194 -5.46 4.36 -2.69
CA CYS A 194 -6.19 4.56 -3.93
C CYS A 194 -7.34 3.56 -4.13
N CYS A 195 -7.29 2.38 -3.47
CA CYS A 195 -8.41 1.46 -3.40
C CYS A 195 -9.63 2.03 -2.67
N TYR A 196 -9.44 3.08 -1.87
CA TYR A 196 -10.48 3.75 -1.07
C TYR A 196 -10.89 5.13 -1.61
N ASP A 197 -10.45 5.50 -2.81
CA ASP A 197 -10.94 6.71 -3.47
C ASP A 197 -12.42 6.52 -3.89
N TYR A 198 -13.16 7.60 -3.91
CA TYR A 198 -14.62 7.59 -4.13
C TYR A 198 -15.03 6.95 -5.46
N TYR A 199 -14.29 7.23 -6.52
CA TYR A 199 -14.56 6.63 -7.82
C TYR A 199 -14.25 5.14 -7.84
N GLU A 200 -13.07 4.76 -7.36
CA GLU A 200 -12.60 3.38 -7.32
C GLU A 200 -13.50 2.48 -6.45
N LEU A 201 -13.95 2.96 -5.29
CA LEU A 201 -14.91 2.23 -4.46
C LEU A 201 -16.25 2.02 -5.14
N ARG A 202 -16.76 3.02 -5.88
CA ARG A 202 -18.01 2.87 -6.65
C ARG A 202 -17.82 1.95 -7.85
N ALA A 203 -16.70 2.07 -8.56
CA ALA A 203 -16.37 1.20 -9.68
C ALA A 203 -16.24 -0.26 -9.23
N LEU A 204 -15.65 -0.51 -8.04
CA LEU A 204 -15.59 -1.84 -7.44
C LEU A 204 -17.00 -2.38 -7.15
N GLN A 205 -17.91 -1.57 -6.55
CA GLN A 205 -19.30 -1.96 -6.34
C GLN A 205 -20.00 -2.33 -7.66
N MET A 206 -19.80 -1.53 -8.70
CA MET A 206 -20.35 -1.79 -10.04
C MET A 206 -19.78 -3.06 -10.67
N ALA A 207 -18.46 -3.26 -10.57
CA ALA A 207 -17.80 -4.48 -11.08
C ALA A 207 -18.30 -5.73 -10.38
N GLN A 208 -18.38 -5.72 -9.05
CA GLN A 208 -18.91 -6.85 -8.24
C GLN A 208 -20.40 -7.12 -8.52
N ALA A 209 -21.17 -6.09 -8.89
CA ALA A 209 -22.58 -6.23 -9.28
C ALA A 209 -22.78 -6.61 -10.76
N GLY A 210 -21.69 -6.80 -11.53
CA GLY A 210 -21.75 -7.17 -12.93
C GLY A 210 -22.22 -6.07 -13.88
N VAL A 211 -22.17 -4.79 -13.47
CA VAL A 211 -22.61 -3.64 -14.29
C VAL A 211 -21.83 -3.54 -15.59
N PHE A 212 -20.55 -3.86 -15.57
CA PHE A 212 -19.68 -3.85 -16.75
C PHE A 212 -19.72 -5.16 -17.54
N GLY A 213 -20.53 -6.15 -17.12
CA GLY A 213 -20.44 -7.52 -17.62
C GLY A 213 -19.16 -8.19 -17.14
N GLU A 214 -18.58 -9.05 -17.97
CA GLU A 214 -17.25 -9.60 -17.71
C GLU A 214 -16.19 -8.55 -18.05
N VAL A 215 -15.37 -8.17 -17.07
CA VAL A 215 -14.27 -7.23 -17.29
C VAL A 215 -13.13 -7.99 -17.95
N LEU A 216 -12.74 -7.56 -19.15
CA LEU A 216 -11.73 -8.23 -19.98
C LEU A 216 -10.38 -7.51 -19.96
N ARG A 217 -10.40 -6.17 -19.75
CA ARG A 217 -9.20 -5.35 -19.74
C ARG A 217 -9.31 -4.28 -18.66
N ALA A 218 -8.16 -4.01 -18.02
CA ALA A 218 -8.01 -2.88 -17.11
C ALA A 218 -6.72 -2.11 -17.38
N GLU A 219 -6.72 -0.82 -17.06
CA GLU A 219 -5.55 0.06 -17.17
C GLU A 219 -5.37 0.84 -15.87
N GLY A 220 -4.16 0.86 -15.36
CA GLY A 220 -3.77 1.66 -14.20
C GLY A 220 -2.43 2.36 -14.43
N ALA A 221 -2.13 3.37 -13.63
CA ALA A 221 -0.86 4.08 -13.75
C ALA A 221 -0.46 4.78 -12.45
N TYR A 222 0.81 5.13 -12.37
CA TYR A 222 1.30 6.21 -11.54
C TYR A 222 2.11 7.17 -12.41
N ILE A 223 1.42 8.17 -12.93
CA ILE A 223 1.99 9.23 -13.76
C ILE A 223 1.91 10.52 -12.95
N HIS A 224 3.07 11.12 -12.67
CA HIS A 224 3.15 12.25 -11.76
C HIS A 224 4.51 12.95 -11.89
N ASN A 225 4.57 14.16 -12.41
CA ASN A 225 5.83 14.91 -12.34
C ASN A 225 6.17 15.22 -10.87
N LEU A 226 7.32 14.72 -10.41
CA LEU A 226 7.80 14.89 -9.05
C LEU A 226 8.93 15.92 -8.91
N ASP A 227 9.22 16.72 -9.92
CA ASP A 227 10.33 17.69 -9.89
C ASP A 227 10.29 18.61 -8.66
N ASP A 228 9.10 19.13 -8.31
CA ASP A 228 8.91 19.97 -7.13
C ASP A 228 8.98 19.17 -5.81
N PHE A 229 8.85 17.85 -5.87
CA PHE A 229 8.84 16.97 -4.70
C PHE A 229 10.16 16.26 -4.45
N TRP A 230 11.06 16.18 -5.44
CA TRP A 230 12.34 15.51 -5.28
C TRP A 230 13.21 16.10 -4.20
N GLY A 231 13.12 17.41 -3.96
CA GLY A 231 13.80 18.08 -2.85
C GLY A 231 13.38 17.51 -1.49
N TYR A 232 12.12 17.16 -1.34
CA TYR A 232 11.58 16.50 -0.16
C TYR A 232 12.05 15.05 -0.03
N TYR A 233 11.97 14.29 -1.12
CA TYR A 233 12.46 12.90 -1.16
C TYR A 233 13.99 12.80 -1.26
N TRP A 234 14.66 13.91 -1.54
CA TRP A 234 16.11 14.00 -1.59
C TRP A 234 16.75 14.07 -0.21
N SER A 235 16.10 14.73 0.73
CA SER A 235 16.63 14.89 2.07
C SER A 235 16.66 13.55 2.81
N ASN A 236 17.85 13.20 3.29
CA ASN A 236 18.01 12.11 4.25
C ASN A 236 17.99 12.65 5.68
N PRO A 237 17.98 11.81 6.72
CA PRO A 237 18.01 12.24 8.12
C PRO A 237 19.21 13.12 8.48
N SER A 238 20.31 13.09 7.71
CA SER A 238 21.50 13.90 7.94
C SER A 238 21.40 15.33 7.38
N ASN A 239 20.32 15.64 6.65
CA ASN A 239 20.14 16.93 5.93
C ASN A 239 21.32 17.29 5.00
N ASP A 240 22.03 16.27 4.51
CA ASP A 240 23.15 16.43 3.59
C ASP A 240 22.60 16.62 2.16
N PRO A 241 22.68 17.83 1.59
CA PRO A 241 22.12 18.11 0.27
C PRO A 241 22.85 17.37 -0.86
N ASP A 242 24.06 16.87 -0.60
CA ASP A 242 24.86 16.14 -1.57
C ASP A 242 24.53 14.64 -1.59
N LYS A 243 23.77 14.13 -0.63
CA LYS A 243 23.31 12.75 -0.59
C LYS A 243 21.94 12.62 -1.19
N LEU A 244 21.81 11.68 -2.10
CA LEU A 244 20.53 11.32 -2.71
C LEU A 244 19.54 10.82 -1.66
N GLY A 245 18.31 11.33 -1.69
CA GLY A 245 17.23 10.78 -0.90
C GLY A 245 16.92 9.34 -1.32
N TRP A 246 16.43 8.55 -0.39
CA TRP A 246 16.14 7.13 -0.58
C TRP A 246 15.29 6.84 -1.84
N ARG A 247 14.27 7.66 -2.13
CA ARG A 247 13.40 7.44 -3.30
C ARG A 247 14.11 7.67 -4.62
N MET A 248 14.93 8.73 -4.73
CA MET A 248 15.72 8.99 -5.92
C MET A 248 16.76 7.89 -6.13
N LYS A 249 17.46 7.50 -5.09
CA LYS A 249 18.43 6.39 -5.11
C LYS A 249 17.76 5.11 -5.62
N TYR A 250 16.57 4.78 -5.13
CA TYR A 250 15.83 3.61 -5.57
C TYR A 250 15.47 3.67 -7.08
N ASN A 251 15.04 4.83 -7.58
CA ASN A 251 14.80 5.02 -9.02
C ASN A 251 16.08 4.93 -9.85
N MET A 252 17.24 5.32 -9.30
CA MET A 252 18.52 5.17 -9.98
C MET A 252 18.98 3.72 -10.05
N GLU A 253 18.77 2.94 -9.01
CA GLU A 253 19.28 1.59 -8.87
C GLU A 253 18.37 0.53 -9.50
N ASN A 254 17.07 0.81 -9.62
CA ASN A 254 16.09 -0.12 -10.14
C ASN A 254 15.55 0.31 -11.51
N ARG A 255 15.01 -0.64 -12.25
CA ARG A 255 14.41 -0.45 -13.57
C ARG A 255 12.98 -0.99 -13.56
N GLY A 256 12.05 -0.27 -14.14
CA GLY A 256 10.68 -0.73 -14.28
C GLY A 256 9.67 0.08 -13.49
N ASP A 257 8.54 -0.53 -13.24
CA ASP A 257 7.43 0.08 -12.51
C ASP A 257 7.69 0.02 -10.99
N VAL A 258 8.52 0.94 -10.51
CA VAL A 258 8.99 0.98 -9.12
C VAL A 258 7.94 1.49 -8.12
N TYR A 259 6.75 1.89 -8.61
CA TYR A 259 5.65 2.37 -7.78
C TYR A 259 4.28 2.02 -8.39
N ALA A 260 4.06 0.74 -8.68
CA ALA A 260 2.89 0.21 -9.38
C ALA A 260 1.59 0.29 -8.58
N THR A 261 1.67 0.30 -7.25
CA THR A 261 0.56 -0.05 -6.35
C THR A 261 -0.68 0.82 -6.54
N HIS A 262 -0.50 2.14 -6.73
CA HIS A 262 -1.61 3.08 -6.94
C HIS A 262 -2.40 2.84 -8.23
N GLY A 263 -1.74 2.36 -9.27
CA GLY A 263 -2.40 1.97 -10.53
C GLY A 263 -2.97 0.56 -10.47
N LEU A 264 -2.21 -0.37 -9.91
CA LEU A 264 -2.53 -1.79 -9.94
C LEU A 264 -3.59 -2.19 -8.90
N GLY A 265 -3.47 -1.72 -7.66
CA GLY A 265 -4.34 -2.13 -6.56
C GLY A 265 -5.84 -2.00 -6.87
N PRO A 266 -6.32 -0.80 -7.25
CA PRO A 266 -7.74 -0.60 -7.54
C PRO A 266 -8.28 -1.46 -8.69
N VAL A 267 -7.51 -1.63 -9.77
CA VAL A 267 -7.94 -2.47 -10.90
C VAL A 267 -7.86 -3.96 -10.59
N ALA A 268 -6.86 -4.39 -9.83
CA ALA A 268 -6.73 -5.78 -9.38
C ALA A 268 -7.93 -6.22 -8.52
N GLN A 269 -8.42 -5.33 -7.65
CA GLN A 269 -9.64 -5.58 -6.88
C GLN A 269 -10.87 -5.78 -7.79
N CYS A 270 -11.04 -4.92 -8.81
CA CYS A 270 -12.14 -5.05 -9.77
C CYS A 270 -12.08 -6.35 -10.58
N LEU A 271 -10.89 -6.89 -10.79
CA LEU A 271 -10.64 -8.16 -11.50
C LEU A 271 -10.69 -9.40 -10.59
N ASN A 272 -10.89 -9.23 -9.29
CA ASN A 272 -10.89 -10.31 -8.29
C ASN A 272 -9.55 -11.07 -8.20
N ILE A 273 -8.43 -10.38 -8.34
CA ILE A 273 -7.11 -11.01 -8.18
C ILE A 273 -6.98 -11.58 -6.77
N HIS A 274 -6.49 -12.82 -6.65
CA HIS A 274 -6.46 -13.68 -5.46
C HIS A 274 -7.83 -14.02 -4.85
N ARG A 275 -8.93 -13.62 -5.53
CA ARG A 275 -10.31 -13.88 -5.10
C ARG A 275 -11.18 -14.37 -6.25
N GLY A 276 -10.60 -15.27 -7.06
CA GLY A 276 -11.21 -15.88 -8.23
C GLY A 276 -10.37 -15.82 -9.50
N ASP A 277 -9.30 -15.00 -9.53
CA ASP A 277 -8.35 -14.89 -10.63
C ASP A 277 -6.93 -14.61 -10.08
N ARG A 278 -5.89 -14.68 -10.91
CA ARG A 278 -4.50 -14.35 -10.58
C ARG A 278 -3.74 -13.92 -11.83
N PHE A 279 -2.67 -13.15 -11.68
CA PHE A 279 -1.75 -12.91 -12.78
C PHE A 279 -0.92 -14.16 -13.10
N THR A 280 -0.59 -14.33 -14.37
CA THR A 280 0.19 -15.47 -14.86
C THR A 280 1.45 -15.06 -15.58
N THR A 281 1.41 -13.95 -16.32
CA THR A 281 2.50 -13.53 -17.19
C THR A 281 2.55 -12.02 -17.29
N LEU A 282 3.75 -11.45 -17.33
CA LEU A 282 3.98 -10.04 -17.68
C LEU A 282 5.01 -9.89 -18.80
N VAL A 283 4.95 -8.75 -19.48
CA VAL A 283 5.99 -8.20 -20.35
C VAL A 283 6.12 -6.72 -19.98
N ALA A 284 7.35 -6.25 -19.78
CA ALA A 284 7.59 -4.84 -19.49
C ALA A 284 8.55 -4.23 -20.52
N MET A 285 8.34 -2.94 -20.80
CA MET A 285 9.16 -2.14 -21.70
C MET A 285 9.29 -0.72 -21.12
N ASP A 286 10.47 -0.13 -21.25
CA ASP A 286 10.74 1.24 -20.82
C ASP A 286 11.35 2.10 -21.93
N THR A 287 11.26 3.41 -21.74
CA THR A 287 12.01 4.37 -22.55
C THR A 287 13.44 4.49 -22.04
N LYS A 288 14.30 5.18 -22.77
CA LYS A 288 15.60 5.60 -22.24
C LYS A 288 15.43 6.56 -21.06
N SER A 289 16.39 6.56 -20.14
CA SER A 289 16.49 7.51 -19.04
C SER A 289 17.08 8.82 -19.56
N VAL A 290 16.32 9.90 -19.54
CA VAL A 290 16.76 11.25 -19.94
C VAL A 290 16.55 12.22 -18.78
N HIS A 291 15.32 12.49 -18.42
CA HIS A 291 14.97 13.51 -17.44
C HIS A 291 15.48 13.15 -16.03
N GLY A 292 15.35 11.89 -15.62
CA GLY A 292 15.86 11.43 -14.33
C GLY A 292 17.37 11.60 -14.21
N LYS A 293 18.10 11.26 -15.29
CA LYS A 293 19.54 11.45 -15.39
C LYS A 293 19.93 12.93 -15.30
N GLU A 294 19.31 13.78 -16.12
CA GLU A 294 19.54 15.22 -16.14
C GLU A 294 19.25 15.89 -14.79
N TYR A 295 18.18 15.46 -14.10
CA TYR A 295 17.83 15.94 -12.77
C TYR A 295 18.94 15.66 -11.76
N VAL A 296 19.46 14.42 -11.72
CA VAL A 296 20.56 14.04 -10.82
C VAL A 296 21.84 14.81 -11.17
N GLU A 297 22.20 14.93 -12.44
CA GLU A 297 23.38 15.69 -12.90
C GLU A 297 23.28 17.17 -12.48
N LYS A 298 22.15 17.80 -12.71
CA LYS A 298 21.88 19.19 -12.29
C LYS A 298 21.99 19.36 -10.77
N LYS A 299 21.47 18.40 -10.02
CA LYS A 299 21.42 18.49 -8.56
C LYS A 299 22.77 18.22 -7.90
N THR A 300 23.54 17.29 -8.42
CA THR A 300 24.85 16.89 -7.87
C THR A 300 26.03 17.64 -8.47
N GLY A 301 25.86 18.27 -9.64
CA GLY A 301 26.96 18.84 -10.42
C GLY A 301 27.93 17.80 -11.01
N LYS A 302 27.53 16.52 -11.02
CA LYS A 302 28.37 15.40 -11.47
C LYS A 302 27.67 14.61 -12.57
N PRO A 303 28.39 14.03 -13.56
CA PRO A 303 27.81 13.14 -14.55
C PRO A 303 27.10 11.93 -13.89
N CYS A 304 25.91 11.61 -14.35
CA CYS A 304 25.13 10.47 -13.87
C CYS A 304 25.10 9.38 -14.96
N ASN A 305 25.93 8.36 -14.82
CA ASN A 305 26.05 7.27 -15.79
C ASN A 305 25.33 5.97 -15.34
N ASN A 306 24.78 5.95 -14.13
CA ASN A 306 24.21 4.77 -13.48
C ASN A 306 22.69 4.87 -13.21
N TYR A 307 22.00 5.82 -13.83
CA TYR A 307 20.54 5.91 -13.70
C TYR A 307 19.89 4.81 -14.56
N ARG A 308 19.26 3.83 -13.91
CA ARG A 308 18.73 2.64 -14.58
C ARG A 308 17.29 2.78 -15.03
N ASN A 309 16.44 3.47 -14.25
CA ASN A 309 15.01 3.53 -14.56
C ASN A 309 14.76 4.36 -15.82
N GLY A 310 13.98 3.84 -16.76
CA GLY A 310 13.48 4.62 -17.88
C GLY A 310 12.56 5.75 -17.40
N ASP A 311 12.45 6.84 -18.16
CA ASP A 311 11.54 7.93 -17.81
C ASP A 311 10.07 7.47 -17.81
N HIS A 312 9.72 6.52 -18.67
CA HIS A 312 8.40 5.91 -18.73
C HIS A 312 8.51 4.39 -18.88
N THR A 313 7.71 3.67 -18.09
CA THR A 313 7.58 2.20 -18.17
C THR A 313 6.14 1.83 -18.48
N THR A 314 5.97 0.80 -19.33
CA THR A 314 4.69 0.14 -19.59
C THR A 314 4.82 -1.35 -19.33
N THR A 315 3.96 -1.88 -18.48
CA THR A 315 3.89 -3.30 -18.12
C THR A 315 2.54 -3.86 -18.54
N LEU A 316 2.55 -4.90 -19.37
CA LEU A 316 1.36 -5.68 -19.76
C LEU A 316 1.34 -6.98 -19.00
N MET A 317 0.19 -7.30 -18.41
CA MET A 317 -0.02 -8.52 -17.62
C MET A 317 -1.24 -9.29 -18.12
N ARG A 318 -1.18 -10.61 -18.01
CA ARG A 318 -2.29 -11.50 -18.32
C ARG A 318 -2.71 -12.29 -17.09
N THR A 319 -4.02 -12.47 -16.91
CA THR A 319 -4.56 -13.30 -15.82
C THR A 319 -4.84 -14.74 -16.27
N ALA A 320 -5.12 -15.62 -15.31
CA ALA A 320 -5.50 -17.01 -15.55
C ALA A 320 -6.81 -17.11 -16.34
N ASP A 321 -7.77 -16.22 -16.10
CA ASP A 321 -9.03 -16.13 -16.87
C ASP A 321 -8.86 -15.44 -18.24
N GLY A 322 -7.63 -15.05 -18.63
CA GLY A 322 -7.33 -14.45 -19.93
C GLY A 322 -7.57 -12.96 -20.04
N LYS A 323 -7.83 -12.27 -18.93
CA LYS A 323 -7.92 -10.79 -18.88
C LYS A 323 -6.54 -10.16 -19.07
N VAL A 324 -6.51 -8.92 -19.56
CA VAL A 324 -5.26 -8.16 -19.77
C VAL A 324 -5.27 -6.88 -18.95
N VAL A 325 -4.16 -6.62 -18.26
CA VAL A 325 -3.96 -5.40 -17.49
C VAL A 325 -2.73 -4.66 -18.01
N GLU A 326 -2.86 -3.34 -18.16
CA GLU A 326 -1.76 -2.44 -18.50
C GLU A 326 -1.49 -1.53 -17.31
N ILE A 327 -0.21 -1.47 -16.88
CA ILE A 327 0.26 -0.54 -15.86
C ILE A 327 1.33 0.37 -16.45
N GLN A 328 1.23 1.66 -16.17
CA GLN A 328 2.21 2.67 -16.59
C GLN A 328 2.81 3.38 -15.39
N HIS A 329 4.11 3.68 -15.47
CA HIS A 329 4.82 4.46 -14.46
C HIS A 329 5.65 5.56 -15.12
N ASN A 330 5.46 6.82 -14.67
CA ASN A 330 6.26 7.95 -15.09
C ASN A 330 6.23 9.05 -14.02
N VAL A 331 7.37 9.29 -13.38
CA VAL A 331 7.50 10.30 -12.32
C VAL A 331 8.48 11.41 -12.69
N MET A 332 9.00 11.37 -13.92
CA MET A 332 10.07 12.24 -14.36
C MET A 332 9.65 13.28 -15.39
N ASN A 333 8.69 13.00 -16.26
CA ASN A 333 8.31 13.93 -17.32
C ASN A 333 7.18 14.88 -16.87
N PRO A 334 7.08 16.09 -17.45
CA PRO A 334 6.04 17.07 -17.13
C PRO A 334 4.67 16.59 -17.64
N GLN A 335 3.99 15.80 -16.82
CA GLN A 335 2.66 15.30 -17.07
C GLN A 335 1.75 15.60 -15.86
N PRO A 336 0.45 15.90 -16.07
CA PRO A 336 -0.50 16.03 -14.97
C PRO A 336 -0.66 14.68 -14.24
N TYR A 337 -1.04 14.76 -12.97
CA TYR A 337 -1.34 13.58 -12.17
C TYR A 337 -2.37 12.69 -12.85
N ASN A 338 -2.04 11.40 -13.03
CA ASN A 338 -2.91 10.46 -13.71
C ASN A 338 -2.66 9.02 -13.20
N ARG A 339 -3.71 8.35 -12.75
CA ARG A 339 -3.68 6.92 -12.40
C ARG A 339 -4.37 6.05 -13.45
N LEU A 340 -4.80 6.62 -14.57
CA LEU A 340 -5.65 5.98 -15.60
C LEU A 340 -6.97 5.50 -15.00
N PHE A 341 -6.98 4.38 -14.35
CA PHE A 341 -8.13 3.64 -13.85
C PHE A 341 -9.19 3.47 -14.93
N LYS A 342 -8.99 2.49 -15.79
CA LYS A 342 -9.96 2.13 -16.82
C LYS A 342 -10.35 0.67 -16.70
N LEU A 343 -11.63 0.39 -16.90
CA LEU A 343 -12.18 -0.96 -16.97
C LEU A 343 -12.93 -1.11 -18.28
N THR A 344 -12.62 -2.14 -19.06
CA THR A 344 -13.33 -2.49 -20.29
C THR A 344 -13.98 -3.87 -20.09
N GLY A 345 -15.28 -3.89 -20.06
CA GLY A 345 -16.07 -5.12 -19.94
C GLY A 345 -16.96 -5.37 -21.15
N THR A 346 -17.62 -6.52 -21.16
CA THR A 346 -18.51 -6.93 -22.26
C THR A 346 -19.79 -6.10 -22.35
N LYS A 347 -20.15 -5.35 -21.28
CA LYS A 347 -21.38 -4.56 -21.19
C LYS A 347 -21.15 -3.12 -20.73
N GLY A 348 -19.92 -2.72 -20.46
CA GLY A 348 -19.63 -1.38 -20.01
C GLY A 348 -18.16 -1.05 -19.97
N TYR A 349 -17.90 0.25 -19.88
CA TYR A 349 -16.58 0.85 -19.78
C TYR A 349 -16.59 1.93 -18.70
N ALA A 350 -15.53 1.98 -17.90
CA ALA A 350 -15.32 3.01 -16.90
C ALA A 350 -13.96 3.67 -17.07
N THR A 351 -13.87 4.98 -16.88
CA THR A 351 -12.60 5.72 -16.85
C THR A 351 -12.66 6.82 -15.81
N LYS A 352 -11.54 7.08 -15.13
CA LYS A 352 -11.42 8.17 -14.16
C LYS A 352 -10.71 9.41 -14.74
N TYR A 353 -9.66 9.19 -15.50
CA TYR A 353 -8.81 10.26 -16.00
C TYR A 353 -8.91 10.42 -17.53
N PRO A 354 -8.86 11.66 -18.06
CA PRO A 354 -8.74 12.94 -17.35
C PRO A 354 -10.02 13.40 -16.65
N SER A 355 -11.15 12.75 -16.91
CA SER A 355 -12.44 13.01 -16.26
C SER A 355 -13.20 11.72 -16.05
N GLU A 356 -13.94 11.65 -14.94
CA GLU A 356 -14.76 10.49 -14.60
C GLU A 356 -15.88 10.31 -15.61
N ALA A 357 -15.98 9.13 -16.22
CA ALA A 357 -17.02 8.80 -17.19
C ALA A 357 -17.29 7.30 -17.26
N ILE A 358 -18.51 6.94 -17.62
CA ILE A 358 -18.97 5.55 -17.80
C ILE A 358 -19.73 5.45 -19.10
N ALA A 359 -19.52 4.38 -19.87
CA ALA A 359 -20.34 3.97 -20.98
C ALA A 359 -20.95 2.60 -20.69
N LEU A 360 -22.22 2.39 -21.00
CA LEU A 360 -22.92 1.13 -20.78
C LEU A 360 -23.64 0.68 -22.05
N ASP A 361 -23.68 -0.62 -22.26
CA ASP A 361 -24.58 -1.23 -23.24
C ASP A 361 -26.05 -0.94 -22.88
N LYS A 362 -26.92 -0.76 -23.88
CA LYS A 362 -28.34 -0.46 -23.67
C LYS A 362 -29.05 -1.49 -22.80
N SER A 363 -28.71 -2.77 -22.93
CA SER A 363 -29.27 -3.85 -22.10
C SER A 363 -28.93 -3.67 -20.61
N GLN A 364 -27.79 -3.09 -20.31
CA GLN A 364 -27.29 -2.90 -18.95
C GLN A 364 -27.92 -1.68 -18.26
N LEU A 365 -28.38 -0.69 -19.01
CA LEU A 365 -29.05 0.48 -18.45
C LEU A 365 -30.34 0.12 -17.72
N SER A 366 -31.17 -0.74 -18.30
CA SER A 366 -32.38 -1.25 -17.64
C SER A 366 -32.05 -2.09 -16.42
N ALA A 367 -31.06 -2.98 -16.50
CA ALA A 367 -30.64 -3.85 -15.40
C ALA A 367 -30.02 -3.05 -14.24
N SER A 368 -29.35 -1.94 -14.51
CA SER A 368 -28.79 -1.05 -13.48
C SER A 368 -29.85 -0.24 -12.73
N GLY A 369 -31.13 -0.23 -13.22
CA GLY A 369 -32.24 0.55 -12.65
C GLY A 369 -32.06 2.04 -12.85
N VAL A 370 -31.15 2.45 -13.72
CA VAL A 370 -31.08 3.79 -14.28
C VAL A 370 -32.10 3.82 -15.41
N GLN A 371 -33.24 4.46 -15.21
CA GLN A 371 -34.24 4.66 -16.24
C GLN A 371 -33.63 5.55 -17.32
N PRO A 372 -33.48 5.06 -18.55
CA PRO A 372 -32.92 5.92 -19.59
C PRO A 372 -34.00 6.74 -20.24
N GLN A 373 -33.82 8.04 -20.28
CA GLN A 373 -34.27 8.79 -21.45
C GLN A 373 -33.31 8.46 -22.62
N VAL A 374 -33.09 7.16 -22.89
CA VAL A 374 -31.89 6.64 -23.58
C VAL A 374 -32.21 6.18 -24.98
N ASP A 375 -33.35 6.55 -25.55
CA ASP A 375 -33.62 6.27 -26.97
C ASP A 375 -32.55 6.90 -27.90
N ASN A 376 -31.75 7.83 -27.36
CA ASN A 376 -30.72 8.56 -28.09
C ASN A 376 -29.28 8.29 -27.58
N LEU A 377 -29.01 7.30 -26.73
CA LEU A 377 -27.64 6.99 -26.31
C LEU A 377 -26.86 6.43 -27.49
N SER A 378 -25.86 7.21 -27.90
CA SER A 378 -24.91 6.75 -28.92
C SER A 378 -24.07 5.61 -28.39
N SER A 379 -23.88 4.56 -29.17
CA SER A 379 -22.90 3.50 -28.87
C SER A 379 -21.44 4.00 -28.85
N HIS A 380 -21.21 5.24 -29.25
CA HIS A 380 -19.94 5.93 -29.26
C HIS A 380 -19.79 6.97 -28.14
N GLY A 381 -20.74 7.07 -27.21
CA GLY A 381 -20.75 8.10 -26.16
C GLY A 381 -20.72 7.55 -24.76
N PHE A 382 -20.36 8.42 -23.83
CA PHE A 382 -20.50 8.18 -22.40
C PHE A 382 -21.94 8.46 -21.95
N LEU A 383 -22.31 7.98 -20.76
CA LEU A 383 -23.57 8.32 -20.11
C LEU A 383 -23.67 9.84 -19.94
N PRO A 384 -24.85 10.43 -20.20
CA PRO A 384 -25.11 11.81 -19.83
C PRO A 384 -24.95 12.01 -18.32
N GLN A 385 -24.67 13.24 -17.89
CA GLN A 385 -24.33 13.55 -16.50
C GLN A 385 -25.41 13.12 -15.48
N ALA A 386 -26.67 13.20 -15.83
CA ALA A 386 -27.78 12.83 -14.94
C ALA A 386 -27.77 11.31 -14.65
N GLU A 387 -27.60 10.50 -15.70
CA GLU A 387 -27.54 9.03 -15.62
C GLU A 387 -26.26 8.58 -14.93
N TYR A 388 -25.11 9.23 -15.21
CA TYR A 388 -23.87 9.02 -14.49
C TYR A 388 -24.05 9.25 -12.97
N ASN A 389 -24.65 10.38 -12.58
CA ASN A 389 -24.87 10.73 -11.18
C ASN A 389 -25.81 9.72 -10.48
N ALA A 390 -26.88 9.30 -11.18
CA ALA A 390 -27.81 8.29 -10.66
C ALA A 390 -27.11 6.94 -10.43
N LEU A 391 -26.25 6.53 -11.37
CA LEU A 391 -25.46 5.31 -11.26
C LEU A 391 -24.48 5.38 -10.09
N MET A 392 -23.73 6.47 -9.96
CA MET A 392 -22.79 6.70 -8.86
C MET A 392 -23.47 6.69 -7.50
N LYS A 393 -24.67 7.26 -7.40
CA LYS A 393 -25.48 7.23 -6.17
C LYS A 393 -25.97 5.82 -5.85
N LYS A 394 -26.44 5.08 -6.85
CA LYS A 394 -26.93 3.69 -6.69
C LYS A 394 -25.85 2.75 -6.16
N TYR A 395 -24.64 2.85 -6.71
CA TYR A 395 -23.51 2.01 -6.36
C TYR A 395 -22.55 2.65 -5.34
N GLU A 396 -23.07 3.57 -4.52
CA GLU A 396 -22.25 4.15 -3.46
C GLU A 396 -21.85 3.10 -2.44
N SER A 397 -20.53 2.96 -2.25
CA SER A 397 -19.95 1.99 -1.34
C SER A 397 -20.44 2.20 0.10
N PRO A 398 -20.70 1.12 0.89
CA PRO A 398 -20.95 1.22 2.33
C PRO A 398 -19.82 1.95 3.09
N ILE A 399 -18.58 1.84 2.61
CA ILE A 399 -17.42 2.54 3.18
C ILE A 399 -17.58 4.05 3.01
N ILE A 400 -17.96 4.50 1.82
CA ILE A 400 -18.21 5.93 1.55
C ILE A 400 -19.36 6.44 2.41
N LYS A 401 -20.46 5.70 2.50
CA LYS A 401 -21.62 6.07 3.33
C LYS A 401 -21.26 6.25 4.79
N LYS A 402 -20.36 5.40 5.31
CA LYS A 402 -19.98 5.41 6.72
C LYS A 402 -18.90 6.44 7.04
N TYR A 403 -17.88 6.55 6.21
CA TYR A 403 -16.65 7.29 6.52
C TYR A 403 -16.38 8.48 5.61
N GLY A 404 -17.09 8.62 4.50
CA GLY A 404 -16.76 9.59 3.45
C GLY A 404 -16.90 11.05 3.91
N GLU A 405 -17.86 11.39 4.77
CA GLU A 405 -18.03 12.76 5.26
C GLU A 405 -16.84 13.22 6.11
N ILE A 406 -16.46 12.41 7.09
CA ILE A 406 -15.27 12.69 7.93
C ILE A 406 -14.01 12.65 7.07
N GLY A 407 -13.92 11.67 6.19
CA GLY A 407 -12.77 11.50 5.29
C GLY A 407 -12.43 12.77 4.52
N ARG A 408 -13.42 13.45 3.92
CA ARG A 408 -13.19 14.70 3.17
C ARG A 408 -12.53 15.81 4.00
N GLN A 409 -12.70 15.79 5.31
CA GLN A 409 -12.10 16.78 6.21
C GLN A 409 -10.65 16.41 6.62
N MET A 410 -10.23 15.16 6.37
CA MET A 410 -8.93 14.62 6.82
C MET A 410 -7.81 14.73 5.77
N GLY A 411 -8.03 15.47 4.69
CA GLY A 411 -7.06 15.66 3.61
C GLY A 411 -6.97 14.49 2.63
N HIS A 412 -6.12 14.63 1.62
CA HIS A 412 -5.85 13.63 0.57
C HIS A 412 -7.12 13.03 -0.07
N GLY A 413 -8.14 13.87 -0.30
CA GLY A 413 -9.43 13.45 -0.86
C GLY A 413 -10.26 12.54 0.06
N GLY A 414 -9.79 12.22 1.27
CA GLY A 414 -10.50 11.36 2.23
C GLY A 414 -10.15 9.87 2.16
N MET A 415 -9.48 9.44 1.11
CA MET A 415 -9.17 8.03 0.89
C MET A 415 -8.31 7.41 2.01
N ASP A 416 -7.34 8.15 2.54
CA ASP A 416 -6.50 7.69 3.66
C ASP A 416 -7.33 7.40 4.91
N TYR A 417 -8.26 8.30 5.26
CA TYR A 417 -9.11 8.11 6.45
C TYR A 417 -10.07 6.92 6.26
N MET A 418 -10.67 6.79 5.07
CA MET A 418 -11.56 5.66 4.78
C MET A 418 -10.83 4.32 4.88
N MET A 419 -9.61 4.24 4.39
CA MET A 419 -8.73 3.07 4.51
C MET A 419 -8.43 2.74 5.97
N ASP A 420 -7.93 3.71 6.73
CA ASP A 420 -7.56 3.54 8.13
C ASP A 420 -8.77 3.15 9.00
N ALA A 421 -9.89 3.84 8.85
CA ALA A 421 -11.12 3.56 9.59
C ALA A 421 -11.70 2.18 9.23
N ARG A 422 -11.63 1.78 7.96
CA ARG A 422 -12.08 0.46 7.52
C ARG A 422 -11.20 -0.67 8.07
N MET A 423 -9.88 -0.48 8.09
CA MET A 423 -8.96 -1.44 8.72
C MET A 423 -9.28 -1.64 10.20
N VAL A 424 -9.42 -0.55 10.94
CA VAL A 424 -9.80 -0.60 12.38
C VAL A 424 -11.15 -1.30 12.57
N TYR A 425 -12.13 -0.96 11.73
CA TYR A 425 -13.45 -1.63 11.74
C TYR A 425 -13.33 -3.15 11.54
N CYS A 426 -12.51 -3.61 10.62
CA CYS A 426 -12.30 -5.04 10.40
C CYS A 426 -11.68 -5.71 11.63
N LEU A 427 -10.68 -5.10 12.26
CA LEU A 427 -10.06 -5.62 13.48
C LEU A 427 -11.03 -5.66 14.64
N GLN A 428 -11.87 -4.62 14.82
CA GLN A 428 -12.88 -4.56 15.88
C GLN A 428 -13.99 -5.61 15.72
N ASN A 429 -14.30 -5.96 14.49
CA ASN A 429 -15.39 -6.89 14.17
C ASN A 429 -14.91 -8.32 13.83
N GLY A 430 -13.61 -8.57 13.85
CA GLY A 430 -13.04 -9.88 13.50
C GLY A 430 -13.30 -10.27 12.04
N LEU A 431 -13.27 -9.28 11.13
CA LEU A 431 -13.48 -9.47 9.71
C LEU A 431 -12.14 -9.62 8.97
N PRO A 432 -12.12 -10.26 7.82
CA PRO A 432 -10.98 -10.18 6.92
C PRO A 432 -10.71 -8.73 6.54
N LEU A 433 -9.43 -8.37 6.38
CA LEU A 433 -9.07 -7.08 5.79
C LEU A 433 -9.39 -7.06 4.29
N ASP A 434 -9.60 -5.87 3.76
CA ASP A 434 -9.92 -5.67 2.34
C ASP A 434 -8.68 -5.89 1.44
N MET A 435 -7.49 -5.73 2.00
CA MET A 435 -6.21 -6.02 1.37
C MET A 435 -5.39 -6.88 2.32
N ASP A 436 -4.79 -7.94 1.81
CA ASP A 436 -3.99 -8.88 2.58
C ASP A 436 -2.53 -8.95 2.09
N VAL A 437 -1.75 -9.86 2.65
CA VAL A 437 -0.34 -10.01 2.32
C VAL A 437 -0.10 -10.51 0.89
N TYR A 438 -1.08 -11.17 0.27
CA TYR A 438 -0.97 -11.60 -1.12
C TYR A 438 -1.18 -10.43 -2.08
N ASP A 439 -2.13 -9.54 -1.78
CA ASP A 439 -2.30 -8.27 -2.51
C ASP A 439 -1.01 -7.43 -2.40
N LEU A 440 -0.44 -7.34 -1.20
CA LEU A 440 0.84 -6.67 -0.97
C LEU A 440 1.93 -7.22 -1.89
N ALA A 441 2.12 -8.54 -1.90
CA ALA A 441 3.17 -9.18 -2.69
C ALA A 441 2.96 -9.00 -4.20
N GLU A 442 1.71 -9.19 -4.67
CA GLU A 442 1.35 -9.05 -6.08
C GLU A 442 1.58 -7.62 -6.59
N TRP A 443 1.24 -6.61 -5.78
CA TRP A 443 1.37 -5.21 -6.22
C TRP A 443 2.79 -4.66 -6.06
N CYS A 444 3.60 -5.24 -5.18
CA CYS A 444 4.99 -4.83 -4.97
C CYS A 444 6.00 -5.54 -5.88
N CYS A 445 5.65 -6.69 -6.47
CA CYS A 445 6.61 -7.49 -7.26
C CYS A 445 6.89 -6.93 -8.66
N LEU A 446 6.10 -5.96 -9.16
CA LEU A 446 6.20 -5.48 -10.55
C LEU A 446 7.56 -4.87 -10.89
N ALA A 447 8.19 -4.17 -9.95
CA ALA A 447 9.51 -3.59 -10.16
C ALA A 447 10.54 -4.67 -10.51
N GLU A 448 10.61 -5.75 -9.73
CA GLU A 448 11.58 -6.84 -9.93
C GLU A 448 11.23 -7.69 -11.16
N LEU A 449 9.98 -8.10 -11.32
CA LEU A 449 9.55 -8.90 -12.47
C LEU A 449 9.65 -8.11 -13.79
N GLY A 450 9.29 -6.82 -13.76
CA GLY A 450 9.43 -5.93 -14.92
C GLY A 450 10.89 -5.71 -15.31
N SER A 451 11.78 -5.50 -14.34
CA SER A 451 13.21 -5.40 -14.57
C SER A 451 13.76 -6.69 -15.21
N LEU A 452 13.34 -7.86 -14.71
CA LEU A 452 13.73 -9.15 -15.28
C LEU A 452 13.29 -9.28 -16.75
N SER A 453 12.08 -8.84 -17.10
CA SER A 453 11.61 -8.78 -18.49
C SER A 453 12.51 -7.89 -19.34
N MET A 454 12.71 -6.65 -18.95
CA MET A 454 13.46 -5.64 -19.72
C MET A 454 14.95 -5.97 -19.85
N ASP A 455 15.58 -6.51 -18.81
CA ASP A 455 16.98 -6.93 -18.83
C ASP A 455 17.20 -8.17 -19.72
N ASN A 456 16.13 -8.87 -20.09
CA ASN A 456 16.11 -10.00 -21.02
C ASN A 456 15.36 -9.69 -22.31
N ASN A 457 15.56 -8.49 -22.86
CA ASN A 457 15.01 -8.06 -24.14
C ASN A 457 13.46 -8.07 -24.20
N CYS A 458 12.83 -7.62 -23.13
CA CYS A 458 11.37 -7.60 -22.96
C CYS A 458 10.73 -8.99 -23.08
N ALA A 459 11.42 -10.02 -22.62
CA ALA A 459 10.90 -11.37 -22.61
C ALA A 459 9.70 -11.50 -21.66
N ALA A 460 8.81 -12.42 -21.98
CA ALA A 460 7.71 -12.77 -21.07
C ALA A 460 8.26 -13.37 -19.77
N VAL A 461 7.71 -12.93 -18.63
CA VAL A 461 8.04 -13.41 -17.28
C VAL A 461 6.78 -13.96 -16.63
N SER A 462 6.84 -15.16 -16.05
CA SER A 462 5.72 -15.71 -15.29
C SER A 462 5.60 -15.04 -13.92
N PHE A 463 4.38 -14.79 -13.46
CA PHE A 463 4.13 -14.46 -12.07
C PHE A 463 4.26 -15.69 -11.18
N PRO A 464 4.98 -15.62 -10.05
CA PRO A 464 4.87 -16.65 -9.03
C PRO A 464 3.46 -16.64 -8.43
N ASP A 465 2.93 -17.79 -8.04
CA ASP A 465 1.64 -17.85 -7.36
C ASP A 465 1.83 -17.58 -5.85
N PHE A 466 1.63 -16.34 -5.43
CA PHE A 466 1.79 -15.95 -4.02
C PHE A 466 0.86 -16.70 -3.08
N THR A 467 -0.29 -17.16 -3.55
CA THR A 467 -1.25 -17.95 -2.77
C THR A 467 -0.91 -19.43 -2.71
N ARG A 468 0.02 -19.90 -3.54
CA ARG A 468 0.41 -21.31 -3.65
C ARG A 468 -0.79 -22.22 -3.95
N GLY A 469 -1.61 -21.84 -4.95
CA GLY A 469 -2.76 -22.58 -5.43
C GLY A 469 -4.11 -22.20 -4.82
N HIS A 470 -4.14 -21.30 -3.82
CA HIS A 470 -5.37 -20.96 -3.10
C HIS A 470 -6.13 -19.73 -3.64
N TRP A 471 -5.65 -19.10 -4.73
CA TRP A 471 -6.22 -17.87 -5.31
C TRP A 471 -7.72 -17.97 -5.65
N ASN A 472 -8.26 -19.18 -5.71
CA ASN A 472 -9.64 -19.46 -6.08
C ASN A 472 -10.54 -19.90 -4.89
N ASP A 473 -10.00 -19.98 -3.67
CA ASP A 473 -10.73 -20.45 -2.48
C ASP A 473 -11.69 -19.36 -1.95
N VAL A 474 -11.41 -18.10 -2.21
CA VAL A 474 -12.26 -16.96 -1.88
C VAL A 474 -12.75 -16.32 -3.17
N LYS A 475 -14.01 -15.86 -3.21
CA LYS A 475 -14.61 -15.24 -4.39
C LYS A 475 -14.99 -13.79 -4.10
N GLY A 476 -14.54 -12.89 -4.96
CA GLY A 476 -14.87 -11.47 -4.93
C GLY A 476 -14.40 -10.73 -3.67
N TYR A 477 -14.65 -9.44 -3.64
CA TYR A 477 -14.30 -8.56 -2.53
C TYR A 477 -15.50 -8.32 -1.61
N LYS A 478 -15.51 -8.97 -0.45
CA LYS A 478 -16.65 -8.94 0.50
C LYS A 478 -16.90 -7.57 1.11
N HIS A 479 -15.88 -6.73 1.24
CA HIS A 479 -16.07 -5.37 1.76
C HIS A 479 -16.93 -4.49 0.85
N ALA A 480 -17.11 -4.86 -0.41
CA ALA A 480 -18.06 -4.21 -1.30
C ALA A 480 -19.52 -4.37 -0.83
N TYR A 481 -19.79 -5.25 0.13
CA TYR A 481 -21.14 -5.68 0.54
C TYR A 481 -21.53 -5.29 1.99
N ALA A 482 -22.09 -6.23 2.71
CA ALA A 482 -22.83 -5.97 3.95
C ALA A 482 -21.93 -5.59 5.16
N PRO A 483 -22.44 -4.74 6.08
CA PRO A 483 -21.80 -4.50 7.37
C PRO A 483 -21.83 -5.75 8.28
N ALA A 484 -21.05 -5.72 9.36
CA ALA A 484 -21.09 -6.77 10.38
C ALA A 484 -22.45 -6.84 11.08
N ALA A 485 -22.88 -8.04 11.47
CA ALA A 485 -24.21 -8.25 12.07
C ALA A 485 -24.45 -7.46 13.37
N ASP A 486 -23.40 -7.23 14.17
CA ASP A 486 -23.43 -6.51 15.44
C ASP A 486 -22.73 -5.14 15.38
N GLU A 487 -22.65 -4.55 14.18
CA GLU A 487 -21.94 -3.29 13.90
C GLU A 487 -22.33 -2.15 14.84
N ALA A 488 -23.62 -1.90 15.03
CA ALA A 488 -24.11 -0.80 15.85
C ALA A 488 -23.67 -0.92 17.33
N ALA A 489 -23.68 -2.13 17.88
CA ALA A 489 -23.24 -2.39 19.25
C ALA A 489 -21.71 -2.22 19.38
N ALA A 490 -20.94 -2.69 18.41
CA ALA A 490 -19.48 -2.53 18.38
C ALA A 490 -19.09 -1.05 18.28
N GLU A 491 -19.77 -0.29 17.43
CA GLU A 491 -19.54 1.14 17.26
C GLU A 491 -19.88 1.95 18.52
N ALA A 492 -21.01 1.62 19.18
CA ALA A 492 -21.38 2.26 20.43
C ALA A 492 -20.33 2.03 21.53
N LYS A 493 -19.80 0.82 21.65
CA LYS A 493 -18.71 0.50 22.59
C LYS A 493 -17.43 1.26 22.26
N ALA A 494 -17.04 1.32 20.98
CA ALA A 494 -15.85 2.04 20.54
C ALA A 494 -15.95 3.55 20.87
N LYS A 495 -17.11 4.16 20.63
CA LYS A 495 -17.37 5.57 20.97
C LYS A 495 -17.34 5.79 22.49
N ALA A 496 -17.96 4.91 23.27
CA ALA A 496 -17.96 4.99 24.73
C ALA A 496 -16.54 4.87 25.31
N TYR A 497 -15.73 3.95 24.76
CA TYR A 497 -14.32 3.82 25.15
C TYR A 497 -13.54 5.11 24.89
N THR A 498 -13.64 5.66 23.68
CA THR A 498 -12.93 6.90 23.32
C THR A 498 -13.34 8.07 24.20
N GLN A 499 -14.64 8.22 24.49
CA GLN A 499 -15.12 9.27 25.41
C GLN A 499 -14.61 9.03 26.83
N GLY A 500 -14.69 7.82 27.34
CA GLY A 500 -14.18 7.45 28.67
C GLY A 500 -12.68 7.71 28.82
N GLN A 501 -11.90 7.50 27.76
CA GLN A 501 -10.47 7.86 27.74
C GLN A 501 -10.26 9.37 27.88
N LYS A 502 -10.98 10.18 27.11
CA LYS A 502 -10.90 11.66 27.19
C LYS A 502 -11.25 12.16 28.59
N ASP A 503 -12.33 11.64 29.16
CA ASP A 503 -12.78 12.01 30.51
C ASP A 503 -11.74 11.63 31.58
N ALA A 504 -11.17 10.43 31.50
CA ALA A 504 -10.14 9.97 32.43
C ALA A 504 -8.86 10.79 32.34
N VAL A 505 -8.42 11.15 31.12
CA VAL A 505 -7.25 11.98 30.85
C VAL A 505 -7.45 13.39 31.41
N ALA A 506 -8.63 13.99 31.17
CA ALA A 506 -8.98 15.32 31.69
C ALA A 506 -9.06 15.32 33.23
N ALA A 507 -9.76 14.37 33.83
CA ALA A 507 -9.89 14.24 35.29
C ALA A 507 -8.53 14.05 36.00
N ALA A 508 -7.62 13.33 35.38
CA ALA A 508 -6.26 13.12 35.88
C ALA A 508 -5.30 14.28 35.62
N LYS A 509 -5.71 15.29 34.85
CA LYS A 509 -4.85 16.38 34.34
C LYS A 509 -3.56 15.82 33.71
N LEU A 510 -3.69 14.78 32.91
CA LEU A 510 -2.56 13.95 32.50
C LEU A 510 -1.59 14.75 31.60
N TRP A 511 -2.09 15.65 30.76
CA TRP A 511 -1.25 16.51 29.92
C TRP A 511 -0.49 17.57 30.69
N ASP A 512 -1.08 18.14 31.75
CA ASP A 512 -0.36 19.09 32.63
C ASP A 512 0.84 18.42 33.30
N LEU A 513 0.64 17.16 33.74
CA LEU A 513 1.70 16.36 34.33
C LEU A 513 2.76 15.92 33.29
N TYR A 514 2.35 15.60 32.07
CA TYR A 514 3.27 15.30 30.98
C TYR A 514 4.15 16.51 30.64
N ASP A 515 3.54 17.69 30.47
CA ASP A 515 4.26 18.92 30.19
C ASP A 515 5.21 19.32 31.36
N ALA A 516 4.82 19.02 32.60
CA ALA A 516 5.68 19.28 33.74
C ALA A 516 6.97 18.46 33.75
N VAL A 517 6.94 17.22 33.20
CA VAL A 517 8.13 16.39 33.01
C VAL A 517 9.07 17.03 31.97
N ALA A 518 8.52 17.52 30.86
CA ALA A 518 9.30 18.14 29.79
C ALA A 518 9.91 19.50 30.22
N LYS A 519 9.20 20.28 31.04
CA LYS A 519 9.61 21.60 31.52
C LYS A 519 10.52 21.58 32.74
N ALA A 520 10.81 20.41 33.32
CA ALA A 520 11.63 20.32 34.53
C ALA A 520 13.09 20.72 34.29
N GLN A 521 13.56 21.68 35.08
CA GLN A 521 14.87 22.35 34.91
C GLN A 521 16.07 21.53 35.42
N ASN A 522 15.84 20.49 36.23
CA ASN A 522 16.89 19.61 36.75
C ASN A 522 16.37 18.18 36.98
N ASP A 523 17.29 17.24 37.18
CA ASP A 523 16.98 15.81 37.29
C ASP A 523 16.07 15.48 38.47
N LYS A 524 16.24 16.18 39.63
CA LYS A 524 15.39 15.98 40.82
C LYS A 524 13.95 16.42 40.56
N ALA A 525 13.76 17.58 39.92
CA ALA A 525 12.45 18.07 39.52
C ALA A 525 11.81 17.15 38.46
N ARG A 526 12.60 16.73 37.49
CA ARG A 526 12.14 15.78 36.44
C ARG A 526 11.71 14.45 37.04
N ALA A 527 12.49 13.85 37.94
CA ALA A 527 12.14 12.61 38.60
C ALA A 527 10.85 12.72 39.44
N LYS A 528 10.65 13.86 40.14
CA LYS A 528 9.42 14.13 40.89
C LYS A 528 8.21 14.27 39.97
N ALA A 529 8.33 15.05 38.89
CA ALA A 529 7.26 15.22 37.90
C ALA A 529 6.93 13.90 37.22
N LYS A 530 7.94 13.12 36.81
CA LYS A 530 7.75 11.81 36.21
C LYS A 530 6.99 10.84 37.12
N LYS A 531 7.34 10.78 38.41
CA LYS A 531 6.63 9.95 39.39
C LYS A 531 5.14 10.34 39.50
N ALA A 532 4.82 11.62 39.47
CA ALA A 532 3.44 12.10 39.50
C ALA A 532 2.70 11.72 38.21
N TYR A 533 3.32 11.92 37.06
CA TYR A 533 2.78 11.52 35.76
C TYR A 533 2.53 10.00 35.67
N ASP A 534 3.53 9.18 36.03
CA ASP A 534 3.42 7.71 35.99
C ASP A 534 2.26 7.20 36.88
N LYS A 535 2.10 7.80 38.08
CA LYS A 535 0.97 7.49 38.98
C LYS A 535 -0.39 7.84 38.37
N ALA A 536 -0.50 9.02 37.78
CA ALA A 536 -1.74 9.47 37.12
C ALA A 536 -2.06 8.61 35.89
N ARG A 537 -1.05 8.30 35.08
CA ARG A 537 -1.18 7.43 33.90
C ARG A 537 -1.64 6.02 34.29
N ALA A 538 -1.07 5.45 35.34
CA ALA A 538 -1.50 4.15 35.86
C ALA A 538 -2.98 4.15 36.29
N LYS A 539 -3.44 5.25 36.91
CA LYS A 539 -4.86 5.43 37.28
C LYS A 539 -5.76 5.51 36.05
N VAL A 540 -5.37 6.26 35.03
CA VAL A 540 -6.09 6.33 33.74
C VAL A 540 -6.17 4.94 33.09
N LYS A 541 -5.05 4.22 32.98
CA LYS A 541 -5.02 2.84 32.44
C LYS A 541 -5.94 1.90 33.21
N ALA A 542 -5.93 1.95 34.55
CA ALA A 542 -6.81 1.13 35.38
C ALA A 542 -8.30 1.49 35.23
N GLN A 543 -8.63 2.74 34.95
CA GLN A 543 -10.00 3.16 34.65
C GLN A 543 -10.42 2.67 33.25
N MET A 544 -9.55 2.78 32.26
CA MET A 544 -9.82 2.31 30.89
C MET A 544 -10.02 0.80 30.80
N ALA A 545 -9.29 0.02 31.61
CA ALA A 545 -9.43 -1.44 31.68
C ALA A 545 -10.80 -1.92 32.18
N LYS A 546 -11.65 -1.01 32.72
CA LYS A 546 -13.01 -1.32 33.20
C LYS A 546 -14.10 -1.02 32.15
N LEU A 547 -13.74 -0.32 31.08
CA LEU A 547 -14.60 -0.02 29.93
C LEU A 547 -14.53 -1.11 28.87
#